data_5aa654f56ee81b4cfe1f90183528105a
#
_entry.id   5aa654f56ee81b4cfe1f90183528105a
#
_cell.length_a   1.000
_cell.length_b   1.000
_cell.length_c   1.000
_cell.angle_alpha   90.00
_cell.angle_beta   90.00
_cell.angle_gamma   90.00
#
_symmetry.space_group_name_H-M   'P 1'
#
loop_
_entity.id
_entity.type
_entity.pdbx_description
1 polymer ?
#
loop_
_entity_poly.entity_id
_entity_poly.type
_entity_poly.pdbx_seq_one_letter_code
_entity_poly.pdbx_strand_id
1 'polypeptide(L)'
;MTLELHATPEEVMRAVETMQQFAEENGVHEKTIFGLALALEECGSNVVNHALQGDAEQKFQVCIEKNGDLFVIELRDRGPEFDPTAAADREMHAEDDDLPGGWGIQLVRRYTDEVRYSRIAGENVLRLTKRLGTAAKQE
;
A
#
# COMPACT_ATOMS: atom_id res chain seq x y z
N MET A 1 -14.15 -3.40 -2.47
CA MET A 1 -14.38 -1.97 -2.21
C MET A 1 -13.31 -1.15 -2.91
N THR A 2 -13.69 -0.12 -3.63
CA THR A 2 -12.75 0.73 -4.35
C THR A 2 -12.95 2.18 -3.98
N LEU A 3 -11.85 2.86 -3.69
CA LEU A 3 -11.84 4.29 -3.38
C LEU A 3 -11.10 5.02 -4.48
N GLU A 4 -11.67 6.15 -4.91
CA GLU A 4 -10.96 7.07 -5.78
C GLU A 4 -10.53 8.27 -4.94
N LEU A 5 -9.25 8.61 -5.01
CA LEU A 5 -8.62 9.54 -4.09
C LEU A 5 -7.85 10.59 -4.85
N HIS A 6 -7.85 11.82 -4.34
CA HIS A 6 -6.90 12.82 -4.81
C HIS A 6 -5.53 12.54 -4.20
N ALA A 7 -4.48 12.98 -4.88
CA ALA A 7 -3.11 12.71 -4.47
C ALA A 7 -2.67 13.68 -3.37
N THR A 8 -3.23 13.54 -2.20
CA THR A 8 -2.91 14.35 -1.03
C THR A 8 -2.70 13.47 0.19
N PRO A 9 -1.91 13.92 1.17
CA PRO A 9 -1.73 13.14 2.40
C PRO A 9 -3.05 12.89 3.14
N GLU A 10 -3.96 13.85 3.12
CA GLU A 10 -5.25 13.70 3.78
C GLU A 10 -6.05 12.56 3.17
N GLU A 11 -5.99 12.42 1.84
CA GLU A 11 -6.72 11.36 1.18
C GLU A 11 -6.08 10.00 1.42
N VAL A 12 -4.76 9.97 1.55
CA VAL A 12 -4.07 8.73 1.94
C VAL A 12 -4.58 8.28 3.30
N MET A 13 -4.71 9.20 4.25
CA MET A 13 -5.21 8.84 5.58
C MET A 13 -6.67 8.42 5.53
N ARG A 14 -7.46 9.00 4.64
CA ARG A 14 -8.84 8.56 4.45
C ARG A 14 -8.89 7.10 4.00
N ALA A 15 -8.00 6.74 3.09
CA ALA A 15 -7.91 5.35 2.63
C ALA A 15 -7.50 4.42 3.77
N VAL A 16 -6.53 4.84 4.60
CA VAL A 16 -6.09 4.05 5.73
C VAL A 16 -7.24 3.82 6.71
N GLU A 17 -7.97 4.87 7.05
CA GLU A 17 -9.09 4.75 7.98
C GLU A 17 -10.19 3.87 7.43
N THR A 18 -10.49 4.00 6.14
CA THR A 18 -11.48 3.15 5.48
C THR A 18 -11.06 1.69 5.51
N MET A 19 -9.79 1.42 5.24
CA MET A 19 -9.26 0.06 5.28
C MET A 19 -9.35 -0.51 6.68
N GLN A 20 -9.00 0.28 7.70
CA GLN A 20 -9.06 -0.17 9.09
C GLN A 20 -10.47 -0.57 9.47
N GLN A 21 -11.44 0.26 9.10
CA GLN A 21 -12.84 -0.03 9.40
C GLN A 21 -13.31 -1.30 8.69
N PHE A 22 -12.98 -1.42 7.41
CA PHE A 22 -13.34 -2.60 6.65
C PHE A 22 -12.74 -3.86 7.26
N ALA A 23 -11.48 -3.78 7.65
CA ALA A 23 -10.79 -4.92 8.24
C ALA A 23 -11.42 -5.31 9.59
N GLU A 24 -11.74 -4.33 10.41
CA GLU A 24 -12.39 -4.60 11.70
C GLU A 24 -13.73 -5.29 11.51
N GLU A 25 -14.51 -4.79 10.55
CA GLU A 25 -15.82 -5.38 10.26
C GLU A 25 -15.73 -6.79 9.72
N ASN A 26 -14.58 -7.14 9.19
CA ASN A 26 -14.36 -8.49 8.65
C ASN A 26 -13.53 -9.36 9.58
N GLY A 27 -13.40 -8.97 10.84
CA GLY A 27 -12.81 -9.81 11.87
C GLY A 27 -11.30 -9.94 11.83
N VAL A 28 -10.62 -9.03 11.17
CA VAL A 28 -9.16 -9.06 11.10
C VAL A 28 -8.59 -8.65 12.45
N HIS A 29 -7.55 -9.37 12.91
CA HIS A 29 -6.93 -9.09 14.19
C HIS A 29 -6.28 -7.69 14.19
N GLU A 30 -6.35 -7.01 15.34
CA GLU A 30 -5.88 -5.63 15.41
C GLU A 30 -4.40 -5.46 15.10
N LYS A 31 -3.55 -6.44 15.43
CA LYS A 31 -2.13 -6.35 15.10
C LYS A 31 -1.91 -6.41 13.59
N THR A 32 -2.71 -7.22 12.91
CA THR A 32 -2.64 -7.30 11.46
C THR A 32 -3.12 -5.99 10.85
N ILE A 33 -4.19 -5.43 11.38
CA ILE A 33 -4.71 -4.15 10.90
C ILE A 33 -3.66 -3.06 11.06
N PHE A 34 -2.97 -3.03 12.20
CA PHE A 34 -1.92 -2.05 12.44
C PHE A 34 -0.84 -2.10 11.36
N GLY A 35 -0.36 -3.31 11.06
CA GLY A 35 0.68 -3.49 10.05
C GLY A 35 0.19 -3.12 8.66
N LEU A 36 -1.04 -3.49 8.32
CA LEU A 36 -1.62 -3.13 7.02
C LEU A 36 -1.81 -1.63 6.89
N ALA A 37 -2.15 -0.96 7.99
CA ALA A 37 -2.31 0.50 7.98
C ALA A 37 -0.98 1.18 7.68
N LEU A 38 0.10 0.73 8.31
CA LEU A 38 1.42 1.27 8.02
C LEU A 38 1.82 1.03 6.57
N ALA A 39 1.56 -0.18 6.07
CA ALA A 39 1.90 -0.52 4.70
C ALA A 39 1.12 0.34 3.71
N LEU A 40 -0.17 0.51 3.93
CA LEU A 40 -0.99 1.31 3.03
C LEU A 40 -0.60 2.78 3.06
N GLU A 41 -0.31 3.31 4.24
CA GLU A 41 0.13 4.69 4.36
C GLU A 41 1.42 4.91 3.58
N GLU A 42 2.36 4.00 3.70
CA GLU A 42 3.63 4.11 3.01
C GLU A 42 3.47 4.04 1.50
N CYS A 43 2.67 3.07 1.04
CA CYS A 43 2.44 2.92 -0.39
C CYS A 43 1.65 4.10 -0.98
N GLY A 44 0.66 4.59 -0.24
CA GLY A 44 -0.10 5.75 -0.66
C GLY A 44 0.76 7.00 -0.75
N SER A 45 1.64 7.18 0.23
CA SER A 45 2.57 8.31 0.21
C SER A 45 3.52 8.23 -0.98
N ASN A 46 3.96 7.03 -1.33
CA ASN A 46 4.81 6.84 -2.50
C ASN A 46 4.08 7.21 -3.78
N VAL A 47 2.80 6.85 -3.90
CA VAL A 47 2.00 7.25 -5.06
C VAL A 47 1.94 8.78 -5.14
N VAL A 48 1.57 9.42 -4.04
CA VAL A 48 1.40 10.88 -4.00
C VAL A 48 2.72 11.58 -4.31
N ASN A 49 3.80 11.20 -3.65
CA ASN A 49 5.03 11.98 -3.70
C ASN A 49 5.92 11.62 -4.87
N HIS A 50 5.87 10.38 -5.33
CA HIS A 50 6.79 9.91 -6.37
C HIS A 50 6.08 9.64 -7.68
N ALA A 51 5.08 8.78 -7.70
CA ALA A 51 4.40 8.46 -8.95
C ALA A 51 3.66 9.67 -9.51
N LEU A 52 2.93 10.39 -8.67
CA LEU A 52 2.14 11.55 -9.09
C LEU A 52 2.83 12.88 -8.78
N GLN A 53 4.05 12.82 -8.24
CA GLN A 53 4.95 13.96 -8.10
C GLN A 53 4.36 15.13 -7.32
N GLY A 54 3.52 14.84 -6.34
CA GLY A 54 2.94 15.86 -5.48
C GLY A 54 1.83 16.66 -6.11
N ASP A 55 1.32 16.24 -7.27
CA ASP A 55 0.27 16.98 -7.96
C ASP A 55 -1.09 16.57 -7.37
N ALA A 56 -1.64 17.45 -6.52
CA ALA A 56 -2.88 17.18 -5.80
C ALA A 56 -4.09 17.06 -6.72
N GLU A 57 -3.98 17.49 -7.97
CA GLU A 57 -5.08 17.37 -8.91
C GLU A 57 -5.15 15.99 -9.54
N GLN A 58 -4.07 15.22 -9.44
CA GLN A 58 -4.08 13.85 -9.91
C GLN A 58 -4.86 12.97 -8.96
N LYS A 59 -5.32 11.83 -9.49
CA LYS A 59 -6.09 10.89 -8.70
C LYS A 59 -5.47 9.51 -8.78
N PHE A 60 -5.74 8.70 -7.76
CA PHE A 60 -5.36 7.31 -7.76
C PHE A 60 -6.46 6.50 -7.10
N GLN A 61 -6.38 5.18 -7.24
CA GLN A 61 -7.40 4.28 -6.71
C GLN A 61 -6.78 3.32 -5.70
N VAL A 62 -7.55 3.02 -4.66
CA VAL A 62 -7.21 1.97 -3.70
C VAL A 62 -8.36 0.99 -3.65
N CYS A 63 -8.06 -0.27 -3.94
CA CYS A 63 -9.04 -1.34 -3.90
C CYS A 63 -8.71 -2.25 -2.73
N ILE A 64 -9.70 -2.58 -1.91
CA ILE A 64 -9.53 -3.37 -0.70
C ILE A 64 -10.48 -4.55 -0.76
N GLU A 65 -9.94 -5.76 -0.61
CA GLU A 65 -10.75 -6.97 -0.70
C GLU A 65 -10.30 -7.99 0.33
N LYS A 66 -11.26 -8.80 0.77
CA LYS A 66 -10.96 -9.96 1.60
C LYS A 66 -11.59 -11.17 0.94
N ASN A 67 -10.77 -12.12 0.55
CA ASN A 67 -11.19 -13.35 -0.10
C ASN A 67 -10.73 -14.52 0.76
N GLY A 68 -11.65 -15.07 1.56
CA GLY A 68 -11.27 -16.10 2.51
C GLY A 68 -10.25 -15.58 3.50
N ASP A 69 -9.08 -16.20 3.54
CA ASP A 69 -8.01 -15.78 4.43
C ASP A 69 -7.01 -14.83 3.78
N LEU A 70 -7.30 -14.35 2.57
CA LEU A 70 -6.43 -13.39 1.90
C LEU A 70 -7.01 -11.99 2.01
N PHE A 71 -6.19 -11.07 2.45
CA PHE A 71 -6.52 -9.65 2.47
C PHE A 71 -5.68 -8.96 1.42
N VAL A 72 -6.31 -8.25 0.48
CA VAL A 72 -5.64 -7.66 -0.66
C VAL A 72 -5.88 -6.17 -0.70
N ILE A 73 -4.81 -5.41 -0.87
CA ILE A 73 -4.86 -3.96 -1.08
C ILE A 73 -4.15 -3.68 -2.39
N GLU A 74 -4.82 -3.01 -3.31
CA GLU A 74 -4.24 -2.70 -4.60
C GLU A 74 -4.32 -1.21 -4.84
N LEU A 75 -3.19 -0.59 -5.22
CA LEU A 75 -3.12 0.82 -5.55
C LEU A 75 -2.86 0.97 -7.03
N ARG A 76 -3.62 1.85 -7.69
CA ARG A 76 -3.48 2.11 -9.12
C ARG A 76 -3.38 3.60 -9.38
N ASP A 77 -2.45 3.98 -10.26
CA ASP A 77 -2.34 5.38 -10.70
C ASP A 77 -1.88 5.43 -12.15
N ARG A 78 -2.08 6.57 -12.79
CA ARG A 78 -1.71 6.77 -14.19
C ARG A 78 -0.48 7.64 -14.35
N GLY A 79 0.32 7.75 -13.31
CA GLY A 79 1.57 8.48 -13.39
C GLY A 79 2.61 7.77 -14.23
N PRO A 80 3.78 8.37 -14.37
CA PRO A 80 4.90 7.70 -15.01
C PRO A 80 5.23 6.41 -14.32
N GLU A 81 5.90 5.50 -15.03
CA GLU A 81 6.29 4.22 -14.45
C GLU A 81 7.09 4.45 -13.17
N PHE A 82 6.63 3.88 -12.08
CA PHE A 82 7.32 3.96 -10.80
C PHE A 82 7.13 2.66 -10.05
N ASP A 83 8.21 1.88 -9.94
CA ASP A 83 8.21 0.63 -9.23
C ASP A 83 8.94 0.81 -7.91
N PRO A 84 8.22 0.93 -6.79
CA PRO A 84 8.87 1.14 -5.50
C PRO A 84 9.72 -0.05 -5.06
N THR A 85 9.41 -1.25 -5.56
CA THR A 85 10.20 -2.43 -5.19
C THR A 85 11.58 -2.39 -5.83
N ALA A 86 11.68 -1.96 -7.07
CA ALA A 86 12.96 -1.85 -7.76
C ALA A 86 13.82 -0.75 -7.16
N ALA A 87 13.21 0.40 -6.85
CA ALA A 87 13.93 1.51 -6.24
C ALA A 87 14.50 1.10 -4.89
N ALA A 88 13.71 0.35 -4.09
CA ALA A 88 14.13 -0.10 -2.79
C ALA A 88 15.32 -1.03 -2.86
N ASP A 89 15.31 -1.93 -3.85
CA ASP A 89 16.40 -2.88 -4.00
C ASP A 89 17.72 -2.18 -4.26
N ARG A 90 17.71 -1.08 -5.02
CA ARG A 90 18.93 -0.31 -5.25
C ARG A 90 19.36 0.46 -4.02
N GLU A 91 18.41 1.05 -3.34
CA GLU A 91 18.70 1.95 -2.23
C GLU A 91 19.12 1.22 -0.97
N MET A 92 18.84 -0.06 -0.89
CA MET A 92 19.31 -0.84 0.23
C MET A 92 20.83 -0.83 0.37
N HIS A 93 21.53 -0.52 -0.70
CA HIS A 93 22.98 -0.47 -0.70
C HIS A 93 23.50 0.93 -0.49
N ALA A 94 22.63 1.91 -0.38
CA ALA A 94 23.03 3.29 -0.13
C ALA A 94 23.20 3.51 1.36
N GLU A 95 24.19 4.33 1.70
CA GLU A 95 24.42 4.69 3.09
C GLU A 95 23.51 5.81 3.56
N ASP A 96 22.73 6.33 2.68
CA ASP A 96 21.90 7.50 2.97
C ASP A 96 20.58 7.07 3.59
N ASP A 97 20.47 7.27 4.89
CA ASP A 97 19.28 6.90 5.64
C ASP A 97 18.11 7.82 5.36
N ASP A 98 18.32 8.88 4.61
CA ASP A 98 17.25 9.84 4.33
C ASP A 98 16.48 9.52 3.07
N LEU A 99 16.74 8.38 2.45
CA LEU A 99 16.02 7.96 1.26
C LEU A 99 14.71 7.28 1.67
N PRO A 100 13.59 8.00 1.62
CA PRO A 100 12.34 7.47 2.17
C PRO A 100 11.81 6.24 1.44
N GLY A 101 12.08 6.13 0.14
CA GLY A 101 11.54 5.01 -0.63
C GLY A 101 12.12 3.66 -0.23
N GLY A 102 13.42 3.61 0.11
CA GLY A 102 14.07 2.37 0.46
C GLY A 102 13.53 1.77 1.75
N TRP A 103 13.37 2.61 2.76
CA TRP A 103 12.87 2.15 4.06
C TRP A 103 11.39 1.84 4.00
N GLY A 104 10.62 2.60 3.23
CA GLY A 104 9.19 2.40 3.13
C GLY A 104 8.82 1.02 2.62
N ILE A 105 9.48 0.56 1.55
CA ILE A 105 9.14 -0.76 1.00
C ILE A 105 9.56 -1.89 1.94
N GLN A 106 10.62 -1.70 2.72
CA GLN A 106 10.99 -2.67 3.72
C GLN A 106 9.90 -2.82 4.78
N LEU A 107 9.33 -1.70 5.19
CA LEU A 107 8.21 -1.71 6.12
C LEU A 107 7.01 -2.44 5.51
N VAL A 108 6.71 -2.16 4.26
CA VAL A 108 5.60 -2.82 3.57
C VAL A 108 5.82 -4.32 3.52
N ARG A 109 7.02 -4.76 3.16
CA ARG A 109 7.35 -6.19 3.08
C ARG A 109 7.28 -6.86 4.44
N ARG A 110 7.55 -6.13 5.50
CA ARG A 110 7.50 -6.68 6.85
C ARG A 110 6.07 -7.04 7.26
N TYR A 111 5.09 -6.26 6.81
CA TYR A 111 3.71 -6.42 7.24
C TYR A 111 2.81 -7.07 6.21
N THR A 112 3.36 -7.50 5.09
CA THR A 112 2.60 -8.20 4.05
C THR A 112 3.34 -9.47 3.66
N ASP A 113 2.61 -10.38 3.01
CA ASP A 113 3.21 -11.62 2.56
C ASP A 113 3.73 -11.51 1.14
N GLU A 114 3.15 -10.61 0.35
CA GLU A 114 3.60 -10.41 -1.02
C GLU A 114 3.36 -8.97 -1.43
N VAL A 115 4.33 -8.40 -2.13
CA VAL A 115 4.24 -7.08 -2.75
C VAL A 115 4.57 -7.27 -4.21
N ARG A 116 3.64 -6.93 -5.09
CA ARG A 116 3.84 -7.13 -6.52
C ARG A 116 3.54 -5.86 -7.29
N TYR A 117 4.49 -5.44 -8.10
CA TYR A 117 4.32 -4.30 -8.98
C TYR A 117 4.08 -4.77 -10.41
N SER A 118 3.18 -4.09 -11.11
CA SER A 118 2.95 -4.32 -12.53
C SER A 118 2.68 -2.99 -13.22
N ARG A 119 3.04 -2.94 -14.50
CA ARG A 119 2.68 -1.78 -15.34
C ARG A 119 1.71 -2.32 -16.38
N ILE A 120 0.44 -1.92 -16.27
CA ILE A 120 -0.64 -2.48 -17.09
C ILE A 120 -1.43 -1.36 -17.73
N ALA A 121 -1.45 -1.33 -19.06
CA ALA A 121 -2.28 -0.38 -19.83
C ALA A 121 -2.07 1.07 -19.37
N GLY A 122 -0.83 1.46 -19.14
CA GLY A 122 -0.50 2.83 -18.76
C GLY A 122 -0.70 3.14 -17.29
N GLU A 123 -0.95 2.12 -16.47
CA GLU A 123 -1.14 2.33 -15.03
C GLU A 123 -0.07 1.62 -14.24
N ASN A 124 0.36 2.26 -13.15
CA ASN A 124 1.12 1.59 -12.11
C ASN A 124 0.11 0.81 -11.26
N VAL A 125 0.40 -0.46 -11.00
CA VAL A 125 -0.46 -1.31 -10.18
C VAL A 125 0.43 -1.95 -9.11
N LEU A 126 0.18 -1.60 -7.86
CA LEU A 126 0.91 -2.19 -6.73
C LEU A 126 -0.07 -3.00 -5.90
N ARG A 127 0.22 -4.28 -5.75
CA ARG A 127 -0.69 -5.19 -5.05
C ARG A 127 -0.02 -5.74 -3.83
N LEU A 128 -0.66 -5.56 -2.68
CA LEU A 128 -0.22 -6.07 -1.39
C LEU A 128 -1.14 -7.21 -0.99
N THR A 129 -0.55 -8.32 -0.57
CA THR A 129 -1.33 -9.48 -0.14
C THR A 129 -0.90 -9.88 1.26
N LYS A 130 -1.89 -10.13 2.12
CA LYS A 130 -1.64 -10.58 3.49
C LYS A 130 -2.50 -11.81 3.76
N ARG A 131 -1.87 -12.88 4.23
CA ARG A 131 -2.59 -14.06 4.68
C ARG A 131 -3.03 -13.87 6.11
N LEU A 132 -4.32 -14.06 6.34
CA LEU A 132 -4.88 -13.84 7.67
C LEU A 132 -4.82 -15.11 8.52
N GLY A 133 -4.77 -16.26 7.86
CA GLY A 133 -4.81 -17.52 8.57
C GLY A 133 -6.21 -17.85 9.04
N THR A 134 -6.31 -18.81 9.95
CA THR A 134 -7.59 -19.17 10.55
C THR A 134 -7.91 -18.24 11.71
N ALA A 135 -9.18 -18.20 12.11
CA ALA A 135 -9.59 -17.37 13.24
C ALA A 135 -8.79 -17.68 14.51
N ALA A 136 -8.47 -18.94 14.73
CA ALA A 136 -7.70 -19.34 15.91
C ALA A 136 -6.32 -18.74 15.91
N LYS A 137 -5.75 -18.49 14.75
CA LYS A 137 -4.40 -17.91 14.63
C LYS A 137 -4.41 -16.41 14.75
N GLN A 138 -5.57 -15.81 14.72
CA GLN A 138 -5.69 -14.36 14.82
C GLN A 138 -5.64 -13.87 16.26
N GLU A 139 -5.75 -14.75 17.20
CA GLU A 139 -5.80 -14.40 18.63
C GLU A 139 -4.43 -14.17 19.24
#